data_084da105c5e89d89c162ac02bd855088
#
_entry.id   084da105c5e89d89c162ac02bd855088
#
_cell.length_a   1.000
_cell.length_b   1.000
_cell.length_c   1.000
_cell.angle_alpha   90.00
_cell.angle_beta   90.00
_cell.angle_gamma   90.00
#
_symmetry.space_group_name_H-M   'P 1'
#
loop_
_entity.id
_entity.type
_entity.pdbx_description
1 polymer ?
#
loop_
_entity_poly.entity_id
_entity_poly.type
_entity_poly.pdbx_seq_one_letter_code
_entity_poly.pdbx_strand_id
1 'polypeptide(L)'
;MRLDALIALSIGSALAFGGTALAQQPAPSPAVPGPPADYGTPITNEQAKAVAAAALAEAKKNNWRMAFAIVGPAGELVYFEKMDGTQLASVEIAQGKARTAVLFRRPSKVFADQYAAGNRAFTTFPEKPVASEGGVPIIVNGKVIGAIGASGGGD
;
A
#
# COMPACT_ATOMS: atom_id res chain seq x y z
N MET A 1 50.99 -64.16 34.02
CA MET A 1 51.13 -65.10 32.88
C MET A 1 50.24 -64.63 31.75
N ARG A 2 50.89 -64.22 30.65
CA ARG A 2 50.39 -64.07 29.22
C ARG A 2 48.98 -63.60 29.01
N LEU A 3 48.84 -62.38 28.42
CA LEU A 3 48.84 -62.01 27.00
C LEU A 3 47.64 -62.61 26.27
N ASP A 4 46.80 -61.85 25.66
CA ASP A 4 47.00 -61.44 24.28
C ASP A 4 45.98 -60.35 23.91
N ALA A 5 46.46 -59.37 23.16
CA ALA A 5 45.73 -58.29 22.56
C ALA A 5 44.99 -58.75 21.31
N LEU A 6 43.79 -58.24 21.07
CA LEU A 6 43.18 -58.19 19.75
C LEU A 6 42.65 -56.77 19.45
N ILE A 7 43.41 -56.16 18.56
CA ILE A 7 43.06 -54.87 17.95
C ILE A 7 41.97 -55.11 16.93
N ALA A 8 40.78 -54.52 17.17
CA ALA A 8 39.72 -54.45 16.16
C ALA A 8 39.73 -53.06 15.54
N LEU A 9 40.20 -52.98 14.30
CA LEU A 9 40.25 -51.79 13.46
C LEU A 9 38.80 -51.55 12.91
N SER A 10 38.08 -50.59 13.47
CA SER A 10 36.81 -50.17 12.90
C SER A 10 37.01 -49.01 11.92
N ILE A 11 36.83 -49.32 10.64
CA ILE A 11 36.85 -48.32 9.56
C ILE A 11 35.50 -47.58 9.63
N GLY A 12 35.55 -46.37 10.18
CA GLY A 12 34.42 -45.44 10.16
C GLY A 12 34.32 -44.75 8.80
N SER A 13 33.34 -45.13 7.99
CA SER A 13 32.98 -44.41 6.76
C SER A 13 32.35 -43.09 7.12
N ALA A 14 33.03 -41.97 6.93
CA ALA A 14 32.48 -40.62 7.02
C ALA A 14 31.64 -40.36 5.75
N LEU A 15 30.34 -40.38 5.91
CA LEU A 15 29.39 -39.86 4.90
C LEU A 15 29.46 -38.34 4.92
N ALA A 16 30.14 -37.75 3.95
CA ALA A 16 30.12 -36.32 3.70
C ALA A 16 28.75 -35.95 3.09
N PHE A 17 27.85 -35.37 3.89
CA PHE A 17 26.66 -34.70 3.39
C PHE A 17 27.11 -33.40 2.69
N GLY A 18 27.26 -33.47 1.36
CA GLY A 18 27.42 -32.30 0.52
C GLY A 18 26.10 -31.51 0.52
N GLY A 19 25.96 -30.55 1.43
CA GLY A 19 24.90 -29.56 1.41
C GLY A 19 25.10 -28.66 0.19
N THR A 20 24.30 -28.85 -0.86
CA THR A 20 24.17 -27.86 -1.93
C THR A 20 23.56 -26.59 -1.32
N ALA A 21 24.40 -25.60 -1.09
CA ALA A 21 23.94 -24.25 -0.75
C ALA A 21 23.12 -23.75 -1.95
N LEU A 22 21.80 -23.70 -1.79
CA LEU A 22 20.93 -23.00 -2.72
C LEU A 22 21.35 -21.54 -2.68
N ALA A 23 22.03 -21.08 -3.73
CA ALA A 23 22.35 -19.68 -3.91
C ALA A 23 21.02 -18.90 -3.90
N GLN A 24 20.81 -18.11 -2.86
CA GLN A 24 19.66 -17.24 -2.70
C GLN A 24 19.72 -16.22 -3.85
N GLN A 25 18.81 -16.34 -4.79
CA GLN A 25 18.67 -15.39 -5.90
C GLN A 25 18.45 -14.00 -5.29
N PRO A 26 19.23 -12.97 -5.68
CA PRO A 26 18.98 -11.61 -5.18
C PRO A 26 17.53 -11.24 -5.42
N ALA A 27 16.87 -10.68 -4.40
CA ALA A 27 15.52 -10.16 -4.57
C ALA A 27 15.50 -9.17 -5.74
N PRO A 28 14.49 -9.22 -6.63
CA PRO A 28 14.41 -8.28 -7.75
C PRO A 28 14.47 -6.85 -7.19
N SER A 29 15.37 -6.05 -7.73
CA SER A 29 15.44 -4.62 -7.39
C SER A 29 14.06 -4.01 -7.57
N PRO A 30 13.59 -3.15 -6.63
CA PRO A 30 12.32 -2.47 -6.79
C PRO A 30 12.32 -1.73 -8.12
N ALA A 31 11.33 -2.04 -8.95
CA ALA A 31 11.18 -1.39 -10.26
C ALA A 31 11.09 0.12 -10.03
N VAL A 32 11.90 0.88 -10.76
CA VAL A 32 11.79 2.34 -10.78
C VAL A 32 10.37 2.65 -11.26
N PRO A 33 9.53 3.34 -10.47
CA PRO A 33 8.18 3.66 -10.91
C PRO A 33 8.25 4.43 -12.23
N GLY A 34 7.50 3.98 -13.23
CA GLY A 34 7.35 4.72 -14.48
C GLY A 34 6.76 6.12 -14.26
N PRO A 35 6.73 6.96 -15.28
CA PRO A 35 6.10 8.28 -15.16
C PRO A 35 4.65 8.13 -14.72
N PRO A 36 4.13 9.07 -13.89
CA PRO A 36 2.74 9.02 -13.46
C PRO A 36 1.79 9.03 -14.67
N ALA A 37 0.71 8.26 -14.60
CA ALA A 37 -0.32 8.23 -15.65
C ALA A 37 -0.89 9.63 -15.90
N ASP A 38 -1.21 9.95 -17.16
CA ASP A 38 -1.87 11.20 -17.52
C ASP A 38 -3.31 11.26 -17.00
N TYR A 39 -3.87 12.46 -16.92
CA TYR A 39 -5.29 12.62 -16.60
C TYR A 39 -6.19 12.20 -17.77
N GLY A 40 -7.32 11.59 -17.42
CA GLY A 40 -8.37 11.19 -18.35
C GLY A 40 -9.67 11.96 -18.15
N THR A 41 -10.74 11.46 -18.78
CA THR A 41 -12.11 11.97 -18.55
C THR A 41 -12.48 11.82 -17.07
N PRO A 42 -13.03 12.85 -16.43
CA PRO A 42 -13.43 12.78 -15.03
C PRO A 42 -14.36 11.61 -14.71
N ILE A 43 -14.17 11.01 -13.55
CA ILE A 43 -15.04 9.96 -13.02
C ILE A 43 -16.50 10.48 -12.89
N THR A 44 -17.45 9.70 -13.34
CA THR A 44 -18.88 10.04 -13.17
C THR A 44 -19.35 9.75 -11.75
N ASN A 45 -20.46 10.37 -11.34
CA ASN A 45 -21.07 10.10 -10.03
C ASN A 45 -21.49 8.64 -9.86
N GLU A 46 -21.96 7.99 -10.91
CA GLU A 46 -22.31 6.56 -10.88
C GLU A 46 -21.07 5.67 -10.66
N GLN A 47 -19.99 5.96 -11.37
CA GLN A 47 -18.72 5.26 -11.16
C GLN A 47 -18.18 5.49 -9.75
N ALA A 48 -18.26 6.73 -9.25
CA ALA A 48 -17.83 7.07 -7.89
C ALA A 48 -18.61 6.29 -6.82
N LYS A 49 -19.93 6.18 -6.98
CA LYS A 49 -20.79 5.36 -6.10
C LYS A 49 -20.41 3.88 -6.15
N ALA A 50 -20.13 3.34 -7.33
CA ALA A 50 -19.70 1.94 -7.47
C ALA A 50 -18.36 1.67 -6.75
N VAL A 51 -17.39 2.58 -6.89
CA VAL A 51 -16.11 2.51 -6.18
C VAL A 51 -16.31 2.57 -4.67
N ALA A 52 -17.12 3.52 -4.19
CA ALA A 52 -17.42 3.66 -2.77
C ALA A 52 -18.12 2.42 -2.21
N ALA A 53 -19.09 1.86 -2.95
CA ALA A 53 -19.82 0.66 -2.53
C ALA A 53 -18.89 -0.55 -2.37
N ALA A 54 -17.92 -0.73 -3.27
CA ALA A 54 -16.92 -1.79 -3.16
C ALA A 54 -16.03 -1.61 -1.92
N ALA A 55 -15.55 -0.39 -1.67
CA ALA A 55 -14.75 -0.08 -0.49
C ALA A 55 -15.54 -0.25 0.82
N LEU A 56 -16.81 0.16 0.83
CA LEU A 56 -17.72 0.00 1.96
C LEU A 56 -17.99 -1.48 2.27
N ALA A 57 -18.16 -2.30 1.23
CA ALA A 57 -18.35 -3.75 1.41
C ALA A 57 -17.13 -4.39 2.08
N GLU A 58 -15.93 -4.03 1.66
CA GLU A 58 -14.69 -4.53 2.28
C GLU A 58 -14.54 -4.03 3.72
N ALA A 59 -14.84 -2.77 4.00
CA ALA A 59 -14.82 -2.23 5.35
C ALA A 59 -15.80 -2.97 6.30
N LYS A 60 -17.02 -3.25 5.83
CA LYS A 60 -18.01 -4.02 6.60
C LYS A 60 -17.54 -5.43 6.90
N LYS A 61 -16.94 -6.10 5.91
CA LYS A 61 -16.41 -7.45 6.08
C LYS A 61 -15.32 -7.53 7.16
N ASN A 62 -14.53 -6.47 7.30
CA ASN A 62 -13.44 -6.39 8.26
C ASN A 62 -13.82 -5.68 9.57
N ASN A 63 -15.07 -5.31 9.77
CA ASN A 63 -15.57 -4.54 10.91
C ASN A 63 -14.86 -3.18 11.10
N TRP A 64 -14.40 -2.57 10.01
CA TRP A 64 -13.81 -1.24 10.05
C TRP A 64 -14.87 -0.15 9.96
N ARG A 65 -14.68 0.92 10.74
CA ARG A 65 -15.51 2.13 10.68
C ARG A 65 -14.77 3.17 9.87
N MET A 66 -15.25 3.44 8.65
CA MET A 66 -14.52 4.18 7.65
C MET A 66 -15.33 5.35 7.08
N ALA A 67 -14.60 6.35 6.59
CA ALA A 67 -15.10 7.36 5.66
C ALA A 67 -14.38 7.21 4.33
N PHE A 68 -15.12 7.35 3.25
CA PHE A 68 -14.63 7.26 1.86
C PHE A 68 -14.98 8.54 1.12
N ALA A 69 -13.98 9.13 0.48
CA ALA A 69 -14.13 10.27 -0.41
C ALA A 69 -13.65 9.90 -1.81
N ILE A 70 -14.46 10.15 -2.81
CA ILE A 70 -14.10 10.03 -4.22
C ILE A 70 -14.05 11.44 -4.82
N VAL A 71 -12.92 11.77 -5.43
CA VAL A 71 -12.69 13.06 -6.07
C VAL A 71 -12.42 12.87 -7.56
N GLY A 72 -12.77 13.89 -8.34
CA GLY A 72 -12.42 13.99 -9.74
C GLY A 72 -10.98 14.47 -9.95
N PRO A 73 -10.51 14.61 -11.20
CA PRO A 73 -9.11 14.90 -11.53
C PRO A 73 -8.57 16.24 -11.00
N ALA A 74 -9.43 17.23 -10.80
CA ALA A 74 -9.08 18.51 -10.20
C ALA A 74 -9.12 18.50 -8.65
N GLY A 75 -9.40 17.34 -8.06
CA GLY A 75 -9.52 17.19 -6.61
C GLY A 75 -10.87 17.62 -6.05
N GLU A 76 -11.84 17.89 -6.89
CA GLU A 76 -13.22 18.20 -6.51
C GLU A 76 -13.94 16.96 -5.96
N LEU A 77 -14.74 17.13 -4.92
CA LEU A 77 -15.50 16.03 -4.32
C LEU A 77 -16.65 15.60 -5.25
N VAL A 78 -16.68 14.32 -5.64
CA VAL A 78 -17.73 13.72 -6.47
C VAL A 78 -18.70 12.90 -5.62
N TYR A 79 -18.16 12.13 -4.66
CA TYR A 79 -18.98 11.31 -3.76
C TYR A 79 -18.29 11.18 -2.39
N PHE A 80 -19.11 11.12 -1.35
CA PHE A 80 -18.62 10.91 0.02
C PHE A 80 -19.58 10.02 0.80
N GLU A 81 -19.03 9.10 1.57
CA GLU A 81 -19.77 8.26 2.51
C GLU A 81 -18.99 8.05 3.80
N LYS A 82 -19.67 8.22 4.93
CA LYS A 82 -19.13 7.98 6.26
C LYS A 82 -20.00 6.95 6.98
N MET A 83 -19.39 5.85 7.40
CA MET A 83 -20.07 4.84 8.22
C MET A 83 -20.35 5.39 9.61
N ASP A 84 -21.44 4.88 10.23
CA ASP A 84 -21.75 5.19 11.63
C ASP A 84 -20.61 4.80 12.55
N GLY A 85 -20.35 5.62 13.57
CA GLY A 85 -19.28 5.41 14.52
C GLY A 85 -17.87 5.71 14.02
N THR A 86 -17.68 6.13 12.75
CA THR A 86 -16.38 6.60 12.27
C THR A 86 -16.02 7.92 12.96
N GLN A 87 -14.76 8.06 13.37
CA GLN A 87 -14.26 9.28 14.00
C GLN A 87 -14.51 10.53 13.13
N LEU A 88 -14.80 11.66 13.73
CA LEU A 88 -15.17 12.88 13.02
C LEU A 88 -14.06 13.41 12.11
N ALA A 89 -12.80 13.32 12.54
CA ALA A 89 -11.66 13.76 11.76
C ALA A 89 -11.52 13.02 10.41
N SER A 90 -12.05 11.81 10.28
CA SER A 90 -11.98 11.02 9.05
C SER A 90 -12.71 11.67 7.87
N VAL A 91 -13.64 12.60 8.12
CA VAL A 91 -14.33 13.37 7.06
C VAL A 91 -13.32 14.15 6.23
N GLU A 92 -12.49 14.96 6.89
CA GLU A 92 -11.47 15.78 6.23
C GLU A 92 -10.27 14.95 5.78
N ILE A 93 -9.86 13.97 6.60
CA ILE A 93 -8.69 13.14 6.29
C ILE A 93 -8.93 12.30 5.02
N ALA A 94 -10.12 11.71 4.84
CA ALA A 94 -10.44 10.93 3.63
C ALA A 94 -10.38 11.82 2.38
N GLN A 95 -10.97 13.01 2.43
CA GLN A 95 -10.92 13.98 1.33
C GLN A 95 -9.48 14.43 1.02
N GLY A 96 -8.71 14.76 2.06
CA GLY A 96 -7.32 15.15 1.91
C GLY A 96 -6.46 14.04 1.28
N LYS A 97 -6.66 12.78 1.67
CA LYS A 97 -5.98 11.62 1.06
C LYS A 97 -6.37 11.43 -0.42
N ALA A 98 -7.66 11.56 -0.76
CA ALA A 98 -8.13 11.49 -2.14
C ALA A 98 -7.51 12.60 -3.00
N ARG A 99 -7.56 13.85 -2.51
CA ARG A 99 -6.92 15.00 -3.18
C ARG A 99 -5.43 14.79 -3.38
N THR A 100 -4.73 14.31 -2.36
CA THR A 100 -3.30 13.97 -2.45
C THR A 100 -3.06 12.97 -3.59
N ALA A 101 -3.86 11.89 -3.61
CA ALA A 101 -3.67 10.84 -4.59
C ALA A 101 -3.91 11.32 -6.02
N VAL A 102 -4.94 12.11 -6.27
CA VAL A 102 -5.26 12.59 -7.63
C VAL A 102 -4.30 13.68 -8.08
N LEU A 103 -4.03 14.69 -7.27
CA LEU A 103 -3.21 15.83 -7.69
C LEU A 103 -1.75 15.45 -7.92
N PHE A 104 -1.23 14.50 -7.15
CA PHE A 104 0.14 14.00 -7.33
C PHE A 104 0.21 12.71 -8.16
N ARG A 105 -0.92 12.18 -8.63
CA ARG A 105 -1.06 10.97 -9.48
C ARG A 105 -0.31 9.75 -8.93
N ARG A 106 -0.38 9.56 -7.60
CA ARG A 106 0.27 8.48 -6.86
C ARG A 106 -0.43 8.21 -5.54
N PRO A 107 -0.29 7.01 -4.96
CA PRO A 107 -0.83 6.73 -3.63
C PRO A 107 -0.31 7.71 -2.58
N SER A 108 -1.17 8.14 -1.66
CA SER A 108 -0.77 9.03 -0.55
C SER A 108 0.26 8.39 0.38
N LYS A 109 0.35 7.05 0.38
CA LYS A 109 1.40 6.29 1.07
C LYS A 109 2.82 6.75 0.70
N VAL A 110 3.06 7.17 -0.53
CA VAL A 110 4.38 7.67 -0.95
C VAL A 110 4.85 8.83 -0.09
N PHE A 111 3.94 9.72 0.29
CA PHE A 111 4.24 10.85 1.17
C PHE A 111 4.41 10.41 2.63
N ALA A 112 3.64 9.41 3.07
CA ALA A 112 3.82 8.82 4.39
C ALA A 112 5.23 8.19 4.53
N ASP A 113 5.66 7.43 3.54
CA ASP A 113 6.98 6.78 3.51
C ASP A 113 8.11 7.82 3.46
N GLN A 114 7.97 8.88 2.64
CA GLN A 114 8.92 9.99 2.61
C GLN A 114 9.00 10.70 3.96
N TYR A 115 7.86 10.95 4.59
CA TYR A 115 7.81 11.57 5.90
C TYR A 115 8.51 10.73 6.97
N ALA A 116 8.26 9.43 6.98
CA ALA A 116 8.92 8.48 7.87
C ALA A 116 10.45 8.43 7.65
N ALA A 117 10.89 8.56 6.39
CA ALA A 117 12.31 8.64 6.03
C ALA A 117 12.97 10.00 6.34
N GLY A 118 12.25 10.94 6.94
CA GLY A 118 12.78 12.27 7.29
C GLY A 118 12.70 13.32 6.17
N ASN A 119 12.20 12.98 4.98
CA ASN A 119 12.00 13.95 3.90
C ASN A 119 10.77 14.82 4.20
N ARG A 120 10.99 16.13 4.36
CA ARG A 120 9.95 17.12 4.65
C ARG A 120 9.72 18.11 3.52
N ALA A 121 10.40 17.97 2.38
CA ALA A 121 10.35 18.95 1.28
C ALA A 121 8.90 19.21 0.80
N PHE A 122 8.07 18.18 0.74
CA PHE A 122 6.68 18.30 0.29
C PHE A 122 5.79 19.13 1.24
N THR A 123 6.22 19.37 2.49
CA THR A 123 5.45 20.23 3.43
C THR A 123 5.47 21.70 3.04
N THR A 124 6.37 22.09 2.14
CA THR A 124 6.49 23.44 1.59
C THR A 124 5.68 23.64 0.29
N PHE A 125 5.08 22.58 -0.24
CA PHE A 125 4.28 22.70 -1.47
C PHE A 125 3.01 23.54 -1.21
N PRO A 126 2.55 24.34 -2.17
CA PRO A 126 1.27 25.04 -2.07
C PRO A 126 0.12 24.08 -1.79
N GLU A 127 0.04 22.98 -2.54
CA GLU A 127 -0.86 21.86 -2.29
C GLU A 127 -0.16 20.87 -1.35
N LYS A 128 -0.43 20.99 -0.07
CA LYS A 128 0.17 20.14 0.97
C LYS A 128 -0.42 18.72 0.91
N PRO A 129 0.37 17.71 0.54
CA PRO A 129 -0.14 16.34 0.55
C PRO A 129 -0.36 15.84 1.98
N VAL A 130 -1.40 15.04 2.17
CA VAL A 130 -1.62 14.29 3.41
C VAL A 130 -0.65 13.10 3.45
N ALA A 131 0.33 13.16 4.34
CA ALA A 131 1.35 12.13 4.52
C ALA A 131 0.81 10.95 5.36
N SER A 132 -0.22 10.29 4.84
CA SER A 132 -0.86 9.12 5.46
C SER A 132 -1.41 8.23 4.34
N GLU A 133 -1.27 6.92 4.49
CA GLU A 133 -1.82 5.97 3.49
C GLU A 133 -3.35 5.96 3.48
N GLY A 134 -3.93 5.47 2.39
CA GLY A 134 -5.38 5.35 2.18
C GLY A 134 -5.92 6.22 1.05
N GLY A 135 -5.08 7.03 0.39
CA GLY A 135 -5.42 7.71 -0.86
C GLY A 135 -4.87 6.94 -2.06
N VAL A 136 -5.69 6.61 -3.05
CA VAL A 136 -5.29 5.84 -4.23
C VAL A 136 -5.90 6.44 -5.50
N PRO A 137 -5.10 6.69 -6.57
CA PRO A 137 -5.64 7.11 -7.86
C PRO A 137 -6.54 6.04 -8.46
N ILE A 138 -7.62 6.47 -9.11
CA ILE A 138 -8.48 5.61 -9.93
C ILE A 138 -8.01 5.74 -11.37
N ILE A 139 -7.54 4.62 -11.93
CA ILE A 139 -6.92 4.59 -13.26
C ILE A 139 -7.78 3.72 -14.19
N VAL A 140 -8.18 4.29 -15.31
CA VAL A 140 -8.91 3.60 -16.38
C VAL A 140 -8.19 3.81 -17.70
N ASN A 141 -7.90 2.74 -18.43
CA ASN A 141 -7.16 2.77 -19.69
C ASN A 141 -5.83 3.56 -19.59
N GLY A 142 -5.10 3.39 -18.47
CA GLY A 142 -3.82 4.07 -18.23
C GLY A 142 -3.93 5.56 -17.90
N LYS A 143 -5.13 6.09 -17.64
CA LYS A 143 -5.37 7.50 -17.32
C LYS A 143 -6.02 7.65 -15.95
N VAL A 144 -5.60 8.65 -15.19
CA VAL A 144 -6.19 9.01 -13.89
C VAL A 144 -7.51 9.74 -14.14
N ILE A 145 -8.61 9.15 -13.72
CA ILE A 145 -9.96 9.73 -13.85
C ILE A 145 -10.49 10.31 -12.54
N GLY A 146 -9.79 10.09 -11.45
CA GLY A 146 -10.13 10.53 -10.11
C GLY A 146 -9.28 9.80 -9.07
N ALA A 147 -9.67 9.87 -7.81
CA ALA A 147 -9.05 9.11 -6.73
C ALA A 147 -10.07 8.79 -5.62
N ILE A 148 -9.78 7.74 -4.85
CA ILE A 148 -10.45 7.44 -3.59
C ILE A 148 -9.52 7.74 -2.43
N GLY A 149 -10.08 8.26 -1.34
CA GLY A 149 -9.42 8.38 -0.04
C GLY A 149 -10.24 7.67 1.03
N ALA A 150 -9.57 6.85 1.82
CA ALA A 150 -10.18 6.12 2.93
C ALA A 150 -9.54 6.55 4.26
N SER A 151 -10.36 6.78 5.27
CA SER A 151 -9.91 7.12 6.62
C SER A 151 -10.82 6.53 7.68
N GLY A 152 -10.24 6.06 8.74
CA GLY A 152 -10.87 5.33 9.83
C GLY A 152 -10.01 4.12 10.18
N GLY A 153 -10.63 3.07 10.69
CA GLY A 153 -9.99 1.80 11.00
C GLY A 153 -10.86 0.90 11.87
N GLY A 154 -10.36 -0.27 12.19
CA GLY A 154 -10.82 -1.11 13.27
C GLY A 154 -10.12 -0.73 14.57
N ASP A 155 -10.76 -1.08 15.69
CA ASP A 155 -10.19 -0.96 17.03
C ASP A 155 -9.11 -2.04 17.23
#